data_2f08038ea2ee03cb3d01bb9eb72a1e51
#
_entry.id   2f08038ea2ee03cb3d01bb9eb72a1e51
#
_cell.length_a   1.000
_cell.length_b   1.000
_cell.length_c   1.000
_cell.angle_alpha   90.00
_cell.angle_beta   90.00
_cell.angle_gamma   90.00
#
_symmetry.space_group_name_H-M   'P 1'
#
loop_
_entity.id
_entity.type
_entity.pdbx_description
1 polymer ?
#
loop_
_entity_poly.entity_id
_entity_poly.type
_entity_poly.pdbx_seq_one_letter_code
_entity_poly.pdbx_strand_id
1 'polypeptide(L)'
;MIEIKDIEKSFGDTKVLKGISTTFETGKTNLIIGRSGSGKTVMLKTLLGIHTPEKGSISFDGRIYSELTRDEKRSLRTEIGMVFQGSALFDSMNVEDNVAFPLKMFTNKRGREIKDRVNEVLERVNLVDANYKFPNEISGGMQKRVAIARAIVNNPKYLFCDEPNSGLDPETSILIDELIQEITREYDMTTVINTHDMNSVLQIGEKIVFLKNGIKEWEGTNEQILETRNKSIVEFVYSSELFKKVRESLLEEDDEERKQDLNIKDE
;
A
#
# COMPACT_ATOMS: atom_id res chain seq x y z
N MET A 1 -3.27 -7.71 -11.34
CA MET A 1 -3.67 -8.55 -10.17
C MET A 1 -2.47 -9.34 -9.64
N ILE A 2 -2.31 -9.43 -8.32
CA ILE A 2 -1.26 -10.24 -7.69
C ILE A 2 -1.93 -11.32 -6.84
N GLU A 3 -1.58 -12.59 -7.05
CA GLU A 3 -2.07 -13.70 -6.24
C GLU A 3 -0.92 -14.30 -5.44
N ILE A 4 -1.20 -14.65 -4.20
CA ILE A 4 -0.30 -15.41 -3.34
C ILE A 4 -1.00 -16.66 -2.81
N LYS A 5 -0.30 -17.78 -2.80
CA LYS A 5 -0.82 -19.07 -2.36
C LYS A 5 0.17 -19.71 -1.40
N ASP A 6 -0.29 -19.96 -0.18
CA ASP A 6 0.40 -20.69 0.90
C ASP A 6 1.84 -20.23 1.17
N ILE A 7 2.06 -18.91 1.16
CA ILE A 7 3.39 -18.34 1.35
C ILE A 7 3.88 -18.58 2.77
N GLU A 8 5.02 -19.28 2.88
CA GLU A 8 5.78 -19.47 4.11
C GLU A 8 7.15 -18.81 4.01
N LYS A 9 7.55 -18.10 5.09
CA LYS A 9 8.87 -17.48 5.20
C LYS A 9 9.42 -17.56 6.61
N SER A 10 10.64 -18.04 6.74
CA SER A 10 11.37 -18.14 8.01
C SER A 10 12.70 -17.39 7.96
N PHE A 11 13.20 -17.00 9.11
CA PHE A 11 14.55 -16.48 9.32
C PHE A 11 15.17 -17.23 10.51
N GLY A 12 16.17 -18.06 10.24
CA GLY A 12 16.64 -19.07 11.21
C GLY A 12 15.48 -19.96 11.65
N ASP A 13 15.33 -20.15 12.95
CA ASP A 13 14.26 -20.97 13.52
C ASP A 13 12.89 -20.26 13.64
N THR A 14 12.82 -18.97 13.28
CA THR A 14 11.60 -18.16 13.44
C THR A 14 10.80 -18.16 12.14
N LYS A 15 9.62 -18.81 12.13
CA LYS A 15 8.66 -18.77 11.03
C LYS A 15 7.83 -17.50 11.12
N VAL A 16 8.07 -16.54 10.19
CA VAL A 16 7.44 -15.21 10.16
C VAL A 16 6.15 -15.23 9.34
N LEU A 17 6.12 -15.86 8.16
CA LEU A 17 4.90 -16.07 7.38
C LEU A 17 4.54 -17.54 7.41
N LYS A 18 3.26 -17.84 7.67
CA LYS A 18 2.79 -19.17 8.05
C LYS A 18 1.66 -19.67 7.15
N GLY A 19 1.87 -19.70 5.83
CA GLY A 19 0.87 -20.19 4.88
C GLY A 19 -0.18 -19.12 4.55
N ILE A 20 0.27 -17.94 4.05
CA ILE A 20 -0.63 -16.86 3.69
C ILE A 20 -1.09 -17.03 2.25
N SER A 21 -2.41 -16.97 2.04
CA SER A 21 -3.04 -16.96 0.72
C SER A 21 -4.01 -15.79 0.62
N THR A 22 -3.85 -14.94 -0.40
CA THR A 22 -4.76 -13.83 -0.74
C THR A 22 -4.51 -13.35 -2.16
N THR A 23 -5.40 -12.47 -2.66
CA THR A 23 -5.29 -11.82 -3.96
C THR A 23 -5.30 -10.30 -3.74
N PHE A 24 -4.42 -9.58 -4.42
CA PHE A 24 -4.48 -8.12 -4.51
C PHE A 24 -5.07 -7.72 -5.84
N GLU A 25 -6.13 -6.93 -5.79
CA GLU A 25 -6.97 -6.62 -6.94
C GLU A 25 -6.43 -5.41 -7.72
N THR A 26 -6.54 -5.46 -9.04
CA THR A 26 -6.18 -4.34 -9.94
C THR A 26 -7.20 -3.22 -9.81
N GLY A 27 -6.76 -1.98 -10.01
CA GLY A 27 -7.57 -0.76 -9.88
C GLY A 27 -7.95 -0.41 -8.44
N LYS A 28 -7.44 -1.17 -7.44
CA LYS A 28 -7.78 -0.98 -6.02
C LYS A 28 -6.56 -0.75 -5.15
N THR A 29 -6.79 -0.04 -4.05
CA THR A 29 -5.87 0.04 -2.92
C THR A 29 -6.07 -1.16 -2.02
N ASN A 30 -5.08 -2.06 -2.02
CA ASN A 30 -5.07 -3.26 -1.19
C ASN A 30 -4.18 -3.01 0.02
N LEU A 31 -4.71 -3.06 1.22
CA LEU A 31 -3.98 -2.78 2.45
C LEU A 31 -3.57 -4.05 3.17
N ILE A 32 -2.32 -4.11 3.63
CA ILE A 32 -1.83 -5.11 4.57
C ILE A 32 -1.70 -4.43 5.92
N ILE A 33 -2.52 -4.83 6.89
CA ILE A 33 -2.57 -4.24 8.21
C ILE A 33 -2.19 -5.24 9.30
N GLY A 34 -1.86 -4.74 10.48
CA GLY A 34 -1.52 -5.57 11.64
C GLY A 34 -0.52 -4.89 12.57
N ARG A 35 -0.35 -5.43 13.76
CA ARG A 35 0.60 -4.89 14.76
C ARG A 35 2.04 -4.97 14.26
N SER A 36 2.94 -4.20 14.88
CA SER A 36 4.39 -4.36 14.66
C SER A 36 4.80 -5.82 14.90
N GLY A 37 5.66 -6.35 14.04
CA GLY A 37 6.09 -7.75 14.10
C GLY A 37 5.09 -8.79 13.54
N SER A 38 3.92 -8.39 13.01
CA SER A 38 2.95 -9.35 12.45
C SER A 38 3.37 -9.99 11.11
N GLY A 39 4.44 -9.49 10.45
CA GLY A 39 4.96 -10.01 9.19
C GLY A 39 4.71 -9.13 7.97
N LYS A 40 4.06 -7.95 8.08
CA LYS A 40 3.72 -7.06 6.97
C LYS A 40 4.90 -6.72 6.05
N THR A 41 5.97 -6.18 6.62
CA THR A 41 7.17 -5.80 5.85
C THR A 41 7.86 -7.03 5.21
N VAL A 42 7.84 -8.19 5.90
CA VAL A 42 8.37 -9.42 5.34
C VAL A 42 7.53 -9.87 4.16
N MET A 43 6.20 -9.80 4.27
CA MET A 43 5.29 -10.11 3.17
C MET A 43 5.52 -9.16 1.97
N LEU A 44 5.60 -7.85 2.20
CA LEU A 44 5.88 -6.87 1.14
C LEU A 44 7.22 -7.18 0.45
N LYS A 45 8.29 -7.43 1.22
CA LYS A 45 9.61 -7.78 0.67
C LYS A 45 9.60 -9.11 -0.09
N THR A 46 8.74 -10.04 0.30
CA THR A 46 8.55 -11.32 -0.39
C THR A 46 7.84 -11.11 -1.72
N LEU A 47 6.81 -10.25 -1.77
CA LEU A 47 6.14 -9.85 -3.00
C LEU A 47 7.10 -9.16 -3.98
N LEU A 48 7.99 -8.30 -3.49
CA LEU A 48 9.01 -7.62 -4.29
C LEU A 48 10.15 -8.55 -4.77
N GLY A 49 10.13 -9.84 -4.36
CA GLY A 49 11.18 -10.80 -4.68
C GLY A 49 12.52 -10.53 -4.00
N ILE A 50 12.54 -9.72 -2.93
CA ILE A 50 13.71 -9.49 -2.07
C ILE A 50 13.94 -10.71 -1.17
N HIS A 51 12.85 -11.30 -0.68
CA HIS A 51 12.88 -12.57 0.04
C HIS A 51 12.25 -13.67 -0.81
N THR A 52 12.92 -14.80 -0.92
CA THR A 52 12.35 -16.01 -1.54
C THR A 52 11.56 -16.76 -0.48
N PRO A 53 10.26 -17.06 -0.70
CA PRO A 53 9.50 -17.91 0.20
C PRO A 53 10.03 -19.35 0.19
N GLU A 54 9.93 -20.05 1.31
CA GLU A 54 10.28 -21.49 1.40
C GLU A 54 9.19 -22.37 0.79
N LYS A 55 7.92 -21.92 0.86
CA LYS A 55 6.77 -22.59 0.26
C LYS A 55 5.80 -21.59 -0.33
N GLY A 56 4.93 -22.10 -1.17
CA GLY A 56 3.90 -21.34 -1.84
C GLY A 56 4.36 -20.69 -3.13
N SER A 57 3.49 -19.90 -3.72
CA SER A 57 3.74 -19.22 -5.00
C SER A 57 3.19 -17.80 -5.00
N ILE A 58 3.83 -16.94 -5.77
CA ILE A 58 3.40 -15.57 -6.05
C ILE A 58 3.23 -15.46 -7.56
N SER A 59 2.09 -14.95 -8.03
CA SER A 59 1.87 -14.66 -9.44
C SER A 59 1.48 -13.21 -9.68
N PHE A 60 1.95 -12.67 -10.79
CA PHE A 60 1.66 -11.32 -11.30
C PHE A 60 0.94 -11.45 -12.64
N ASP A 61 -0.36 -11.19 -12.68
CA ASP A 61 -1.22 -11.42 -13.86
C ASP A 61 -1.01 -12.81 -14.47
N GLY A 62 -1.04 -13.84 -13.60
CA GLY A 62 -0.85 -15.24 -13.99
C GLY A 62 0.61 -15.68 -14.19
N ARG A 63 1.58 -14.76 -14.19
CA ARG A 63 3.02 -15.07 -14.28
C ARG A 63 3.55 -15.52 -12.92
N ILE A 64 3.86 -16.80 -12.75
CA ILE A 64 4.39 -17.35 -11.50
C ILE A 64 5.84 -16.91 -11.32
N TYR A 65 6.13 -16.11 -10.27
CA TYR A 65 7.43 -15.47 -10.05
C TYR A 65 8.61 -16.44 -9.97
N SER A 66 8.42 -17.63 -9.35
CA SER A 66 9.47 -18.64 -9.21
C SER A 66 9.87 -19.26 -10.56
N GLU A 67 8.97 -19.29 -11.53
CA GLU A 67 9.16 -19.89 -12.84
C GLU A 67 9.76 -18.90 -13.86
N LEU A 68 9.75 -17.60 -13.54
CA LEU A 68 10.31 -16.57 -14.43
C LEU A 68 11.83 -16.72 -14.55
N THR A 69 12.31 -16.59 -15.78
CA THR A 69 13.72 -16.43 -16.12
C THR A 69 14.30 -15.13 -15.52
N ARG A 70 15.61 -14.99 -15.56
CA ARG A 70 16.28 -13.77 -15.07
C ARG A 70 15.83 -12.51 -15.83
N ASP A 71 15.65 -12.62 -17.14
CA ASP A 71 15.25 -11.50 -17.98
C ASP A 71 13.77 -11.12 -17.76
N GLU A 72 12.89 -12.10 -17.61
CA GLU A 72 11.49 -11.88 -17.25
C GLU A 72 11.34 -11.24 -15.87
N LYS A 73 12.13 -11.66 -14.86
CA LYS A 73 12.20 -11.00 -13.57
C LYS A 73 12.68 -9.56 -13.67
N ARG A 74 13.65 -9.30 -14.57
CA ARG A 74 14.12 -7.93 -14.82
C ARG A 74 13.01 -7.09 -15.47
N SER A 75 12.29 -7.63 -16.45
CA SER A 75 11.15 -6.98 -17.07
C SER A 75 10.04 -6.69 -16.04
N LEU A 76 9.66 -7.67 -15.22
CA LEU A 76 8.65 -7.48 -14.18
C LEU A 76 9.02 -6.35 -13.19
N ARG A 77 10.31 -6.20 -12.85
CA ARG A 77 10.75 -5.10 -11.97
C ARG A 77 10.55 -3.71 -12.58
N THR A 78 10.52 -3.58 -13.89
CA THR A 78 10.20 -2.31 -14.56
C THR A 78 8.71 -1.97 -14.49
N GLU A 79 7.87 -2.97 -14.23
CA GLU A 79 6.43 -2.83 -14.02
C GLU A 79 6.06 -2.53 -12.55
N ILE A 80 7.05 -2.45 -11.65
CA ILE A 80 6.86 -2.24 -10.21
C ILE A 80 7.36 -0.85 -9.82
N GLY A 81 6.49 -0.08 -9.17
CA GLY A 81 6.83 1.13 -8.42
C GLY A 81 6.92 0.85 -6.92
N MET A 82 7.80 1.56 -6.21
CA MET A 82 7.96 1.40 -4.77
C MET A 82 8.07 2.75 -4.06
N VAL A 83 7.24 2.95 -3.03
CA VAL A 83 7.30 4.06 -2.08
C VAL A 83 7.74 3.51 -0.73
N PHE A 84 8.91 3.92 -0.26
CA PHE A 84 9.48 3.49 1.01
C PHE A 84 9.02 4.38 2.18
N GLN A 85 9.00 3.85 3.37
CA GLN A 85 8.61 4.55 4.60
C GLN A 85 9.35 5.89 4.78
N GLY A 86 10.67 5.93 4.58
CA GLY A 86 11.51 7.13 4.67
C GLY A 86 11.68 7.89 3.34
N SER A 87 10.76 7.70 2.35
CA SER A 87 10.87 8.24 0.98
C SER A 87 12.09 7.72 0.21
N ALA A 88 13.19 7.42 0.85
CA ALA A 88 14.45 6.92 0.28
C ALA A 88 14.91 7.71 -0.94
N LEU A 89 14.83 9.04 -0.86
CA LEU A 89 15.37 9.93 -1.89
C LEU A 89 16.89 9.94 -1.81
N PHE A 90 17.53 10.14 -2.95
CA PHE A 90 18.98 10.34 -3.02
C PHE A 90 19.29 11.79 -2.65
N ASP A 91 19.93 12.02 -1.50
CA ASP A 91 20.26 13.35 -1.00
C ASP A 91 21.21 14.13 -1.93
N SER A 92 22.04 13.42 -2.71
CA SER A 92 22.94 13.98 -3.70
C SER A 92 22.30 14.37 -5.04
N MET A 93 20.99 14.10 -5.20
CA MET A 93 20.21 14.37 -6.40
C MET A 93 19.09 15.37 -6.08
N ASN A 94 18.82 16.27 -7.01
CA ASN A 94 17.65 17.12 -6.93
C ASN A 94 16.36 16.33 -7.19
N VAL A 95 15.19 16.98 -7.10
CA VAL A 95 13.86 16.37 -7.33
C VAL A 95 13.76 15.79 -8.73
N GLU A 96 14.16 16.54 -9.77
CA GLU A 96 14.11 16.06 -11.17
C GLU A 96 14.95 14.80 -11.36
N ASP A 97 16.16 14.76 -10.83
CA ASP A 97 17.05 13.61 -10.95
C ASP A 97 16.56 12.39 -10.14
N ASN A 98 15.99 12.60 -8.95
CA ASN A 98 15.36 11.55 -8.17
C ASN A 98 14.20 10.90 -8.94
N VAL A 99 13.32 11.70 -9.55
CA VAL A 99 12.19 11.19 -10.33
C VAL A 99 12.65 10.57 -11.65
N ALA A 100 13.66 11.16 -12.31
CA ALA A 100 14.21 10.64 -13.56
C ALA A 100 14.99 9.31 -13.40
N PHE A 101 15.41 8.98 -12.18
CA PHE A 101 16.31 7.85 -11.93
C PHE A 101 15.80 6.51 -12.50
N PRO A 102 14.53 6.09 -12.29
CA PRO A 102 14.03 4.84 -12.88
C PRO A 102 13.99 4.89 -14.42
N LEU A 103 13.67 6.03 -15.03
CA LEU A 103 13.69 6.18 -16.48
C LEU A 103 15.10 5.97 -17.05
N LYS A 104 16.12 6.57 -16.40
CA LYS A 104 17.53 6.42 -16.78
C LYS A 104 18.03 4.97 -16.64
N MET A 105 17.52 4.24 -15.64
CA MET A 105 17.94 2.86 -15.34
C MET A 105 17.27 1.80 -16.20
N PHE A 106 15.99 1.99 -16.53
CA PHE A 106 15.15 0.93 -17.08
C PHE A 106 14.62 1.20 -18.48
N THR A 107 14.87 2.38 -19.06
CA THR A 107 14.40 2.73 -20.40
C THR A 107 15.55 3.26 -21.28
N ASN A 108 15.27 3.33 -22.58
CA ASN A 108 16.19 3.97 -23.55
C ASN A 108 15.86 5.46 -23.76
N LYS A 109 14.92 6.04 -23.02
CA LYS A 109 14.54 7.44 -23.12
C LYS A 109 15.72 8.35 -22.79
N ARG A 110 15.77 9.53 -23.41
CA ARG A 110 16.89 10.50 -23.25
C ARG A 110 16.41 11.94 -23.35
N GLY A 111 17.19 12.83 -22.73
CA GLY A 111 17.03 14.27 -22.87
C GLY A 111 15.60 14.75 -22.62
N ARG A 112 14.98 15.29 -23.67
CA ARG A 112 13.66 15.91 -23.57
C ARG A 112 12.55 14.94 -23.15
N GLU A 113 12.56 13.70 -23.63
CA GLU A 113 11.53 12.70 -23.26
C GLU A 113 11.52 12.39 -21.76
N ILE A 114 12.71 12.33 -21.13
CA ILE A 114 12.81 12.16 -19.67
C ILE A 114 12.26 13.38 -18.98
N LYS A 115 12.68 14.59 -19.41
CA LYS A 115 12.27 15.85 -18.78
C LYS A 115 10.75 16.06 -18.88
N ASP A 116 10.16 15.83 -20.04
CA ASP A 116 8.72 15.98 -20.25
C ASP A 116 7.95 15.02 -19.34
N ARG A 117 8.38 13.74 -19.24
CA ARG A 117 7.73 12.76 -18.35
C ARG A 117 7.94 13.08 -16.87
N VAL A 118 9.10 13.57 -16.46
CA VAL A 118 9.34 14.00 -15.07
C VAL A 118 8.42 15.15 -14.70
N ASN A 119 8.28 16.17 -15.57
CA ASN A 119 7.40 17.30 -15.33
C ASN A 119 5.94 16.85 -15.21
N GLU A 120 5.48 15.96 -16.10
CA GLU A 120 4.13 15.40 -16.07
C GLU A 120 3.82 14.72 -14.72
N VAL A 121 4.71 13.88 -14.21
CA VAL A 121 4.45 13.20 -12.92
C VAL A 121 4.64 14.13 -11.73
N LEU A 122 5.51 15.14 -11.81
CA LEU A 122 5.64 16.16 -10.76
C LEU A 122 4.37 17.03 -10.67
N GLU A 123 3.80 17.43 -11.81
CA GLU A 123 2.52 18.12 -11.86
C GLU A 123 1.40 17.25 -11.27
N ARG A 124 1.35 15.95 -11.63
CA ARG A 124 0.35 15.00 -11.11
C ARG A 124 0.39 14.86 -9.59
N VAL A 125 1.55 14.97 -8.96
CA VAL A 125 1.68 14.95 -7.49
C VAL A 125 1.64 16.34 -6.86
N ASN A 126 1.23 17.39 -7.58
CA ASN A 126 1.16 18.80 -7.14
C ASN A 126 2.52 19.32 -6.62
N LEU A 127 3.59 19.07 -7.38
CA LEU A 127 4.93 19.60 -7.13
C LEU A 127 5.41 20.45 -8.31
N VAL A 128 4.80 21.65 -8.47
CA VAL A 128 5.22 22.63 -9.48
C VAL A 128 6.44 23.37 -8.97
N ASP A 129 7.40 23.67 -9.86
CA ASP A 129 8.61 24.46 -9.60
C ASP A 129 9.56 23.88 -8.53
N ALA A 130 9.50 22.57 -8.29
CA ALA A 130 10.37 21.90 -7.33
C ALA A 130 11.60 21.19 -7.95
N ASN A 131 11.71 21.15 -9.28
CA ASN A 131 12.67 20.32 -10.03
C ASN A 131 14.11 20.40 -9.52
N TYR A 132 14.58 21.62 -9.24
CA TYR A 132 15.99 21.86 -8.88
C TYR A 132 16.26 21.86 -7.38
N LYS A 133 15.23 21.68 -6.54
CA LYS A 133 15.39 21.59 -5.09
C LYS A 133 15.97 20.23 -4.69
N PHE A 134 16.77 20.22 -3.65
CA PHE A 134 17.27 19.00 -3.04
C PHE A 134 16.33 18.50 -1.93
N PRO A 135 16.43 17.21 -1.54
CA PRO A 135 15.57 16.66 -0.49
C PRO A 135 15.57 17.45 0.82
N ASN A 136 16.67 18.02 1.22
CA ASN A 136 16.82 18.83 2.43
C ASN A 136 16.21 20.25 2.31
N GLU A 137 15.79 20.68 1.11
CA GLU A 137 15.18 21.98 0.84
C GLU A 137 13.65 21.90 0.72
N ILE A 138 13.07 20.70 0.91
CA ILE A 138 11.63 20.45 0.77
C ILE A 138 11.05 19.80 2.03
N SER A 139 9.76 20.04 2.30
CA SER A 139 9.07 19.47 3.46
C SER A 139 8.93 17.94 3.38
N GLY A 140 8.65 17.28 4.50
CA GLY A 140 8.41 15.84 4.54
C GLY A 140 7.27 15.39 3.63
N GLY A 141 6.17 16.13 3.57
CA GLY A 141 5.07 15.88 2.63
C GLY A 141 5.49 16.02 1.17
N MET A 142 6.31 17.03 0.83
CA MET A 142 6.88 17.15 -0.51
C MET A 142 7.83 15.98 -0.84
N GLN A 143 8.66 15.53 0.10
CA GLN A 143 9.52 14.36 -0.11
C GLN A 143 8.70 13.10 -0.41
N LYS A 144 7.55 12.90 0.26
CA LYS A 144 6.63 11.79 -0.03
C LYS A 144 6.04 11.90 -1.44
N ARG A 145 5.63 13.09 -1.85
CA ARG A 145 5.14 13.34 -3.23
C ARG A 145 6.22 13.08 -4.28
N VAL A 146 7.48 13.47 -4.04
CA VAL A 146 8.61 13.12 -4.92
C VAL A 146 8.83 11.61 -4.99
N ALA A 147 8.74 10.90 -3.86
CA ALA A 147 8.86 9.45 -3.83
C ALA A 147 7.73 8.75 -4.62
N ILE A 148 6.49 9.27 -4.55
CA ILE A 148 5.35 8.78 -5.35
C ILE A 148 5.61 9.07 -6.84
N ALA A 149 6.00 10.29 -7.21
CA ALA A 149 6.32 10.65 -8.59
C ALA A 149 7.41 9.73 -9.17
N ARG A 150 8.49 9.47 -8.40
CA ARG A 150 9.54 8.52 -8.78
C ARG A 150 9.00 7.09 -8.96
N ALA A 151 8.08 6.66 -8.12
CA ALA A 151 7.50 5.32 -8.20
C ALA A 151 6.64 5.13 -9.46
N ILE A 152 5.91 6.18 -9.90
CA ILE A 152 4.97 6.08 -11.04
C ILE A 152 5.56 6.53 -12.38
N VAL A 153 6.79 7.05 -12.42
CA VAL A 153 7.38 7.66 -13.62
C VAL A 153 7.47 6.70 -14.81
N ASN A 154 7.60 5.39 -14.57
CA ASN A 154 7.65 4.33 -15.58
C ASN A 154 6.28 3.75 -15.95
N ASN A 155 5.17 4.32 -15.51
CA ASN A 155 3.82 3.74 -15.67
C ASN A 155 3.76 2.29 -15.13
N PRO A 156 4.03 2.05 -13.86
CA PRO A 156 4.05 0.71 -13.32
C PRO A 156 2.64 0.10 -13.32
N LYS A 157 2.56 -1.25 -13.42
CA LYS A 157 1.31 -1.99 -13.21
C LYS A 157 1.04 -2.28 -11.74
N TYR A 158 2.10 -2.29 -10.94
CA TYR A 158 2.06 -2.64 -9.52
C TYR A 158 2.74 -1.54 -8.72
N LEU A 159 2.05 -1.00 -7.73
CA LEU A 159 2.60 -0.02 -6.80
C LEU A 159 2.64 -0.61 -5.39
N PHE A 160 3.82 -0.60 -4.78
CA PHE A 160 3.99 -1.02 -3.39
C PHE A 160 4.34 0.19 -2.53
N CYS A 161 3.67 0.32 -1.38
CA CYS A 161 3.92 1.40 -0.43
C CYS A 161 4.16 0.79 0.96
N ASP A 162 5.28 1.11 1.57
CA ASP A 162 5.60 0.71 2.94
C ASP A 162 5.44 1.93 3.86
N GLU A 163 4.33 2.02 4.58
CA GLU A 163 3.95 3.13 5.48
C GLU A 163 4.14 4.52 4.82
N PRO A 164 3.43 4.82 3.70
CA PRO A 164 3.71 5.99 2.87
C PRO A 164 3.50 7.32 3.59
N ASN A 165 2.59 7.39 4.56
CA ASN A 165 2.24 8.58 5.31
C ASN A 165 2.94 8.69 6.68
N SER A 166 3.83 7.75 7.03
CA SER A 166 4.52 7.78 8.33
C SER A 166 5.35 9.05 8.53
N GLY A 167 5.23 9.66 9.73
CA GLY A 167 5.98 10.86 10.11
C GLY A 167 5.41 12.17 9.56
N LEU A 168 4.20 12.14 8.97
CA LEU A 168 3.46 13.32 8.54
C LEU A 168 2.41 13.72 9.59
N ASP A 169 1.97 14.96 9.53
CA ASP A 169 0.79 15.42 10.26
C ASP A 169 -0.49 14.79 9.67
N PRO A 170 -1.60 14.75 10.44
CA PRO A 170 -2.83 14.09 10.01
C PRO A 170 -3.40 14.61 8.69
N GLU A 171 -3.38 15.93 8.46
CA GLU A 171 -3.93 16.53 7.25
C GLU A 171 -3.09 16.14 6.01
N THR A 172 -1.78 16.25 6.11
CA THR A 172 -0.85 15.81 5.05
C THR A 172 -0.96 14.31 4.78
N SER A 173 -1.16 13.48 5.83
CA SER A 173 -1.34 12.03 5.70
C SER A 173 -2.56 11.69 4.84
N ILE A 174 -3.70 12.35 5.09
CA ILE A 174 -4.93 12.19 4.30
C ILE A 174 -4.66 12.52 2.83
N LEU A 175 -4.01 13.65 2.54
CA LEU A 175 -3.71 14.04 1.17
C LEU A 175 -2.78 13.07 0.42
N ILE A 176 -1.86 12.41 1.13
CA ILE A 176 -1.00 11.37 0.54
C ILE A 176 -1.79 10.10 0.24
N ASP A 177 -2.68 9.69 1.13
CA ASP A 177 -3.54 8.52 0.95
C ASP A 177 -4.49 8.71 -0.23
N GLU A 178 -5.16 9.86 -0.32
CA GLU A 178 -6.03 10.22 -1.44
C GLU A 178 -5.25 10.24 -2.77
N LEU A 179 -4.07 10.85 -2.78
CA LEU A 179 -3.21 10.89 -3.96
C LEU A 179 -2.85 9.49 -4.44
N ILE A 180 -2.50 8.56 -3.53
CA ILE A 180 -2.17 7.18 -3.90
C ILE A 180 -3.42 6.47 -4.46
N GLN A 181 -4.59 6.66 -3.86
CA GLN A 181 -5.84 6.06 -4.33
C GLN A 181 -6.24 6.59 -5.71
N GLU A 182 -6.20 7.91 -5.92
CA GLU A 182 -6.47 8.52 -7.23
C GLU A 182 -5.55 7.98 -8.33
N ILE A 183 -4.23 7.97 -8.08
CA ILE A 183 -3.24 7.44 -9.02
C ILE A 183 -3.47 5.95 -9.29
N THR A 184 -3.84 5.18 -8.27
CA THR A 184 -4.17 3.76 -8.42
C THR A 184 -5.30 3.54 -9.41
N ARG A 185 -6.37 4.31 -9.31
CA ARG A 185 -7.54 4.24 -10.21
C ARG A 185 -7.22 4.78 -11.60
N GLU A 186 -6.53 5.91 -11.68
CA GLU A 186 -6.18 6.56 -12.94
C GLU A 186 -5.30 5.68 -13.83
N TYR A 187 -4.30 5.00 -13.24
CA TYR A 187 -3.37 4.15 -13.97
C TYR A 187 -3.77 2.66 -13.96
N ASP A 188 -4.95 2.32 -13.42
CA ASP A 188 -5.44 0.93 -13.25
C ASP A 188 -4.39 -0.01 -12.63
N MET A 189 -3.71 0.47 -11.58
CA MET A 189 -2.64 -0.28 -10.92
C MET A 189 -3.18 -1.23 -9.85
N THR A 190 -2.43 -2.31 -9.60
CA THR A 190 -2.58 -3.08 -8.37
C THR A 190 -1.72 -2.43 -7.30
N THR A 191 -2.32 -1.68 -6.38
CA THR A 191 -1.58 -1.00 -5.30
C THR A 191 -1.67 -1.80 -4.02
N VAL A 192 -0.50 -2.08 -3.40
CA VAL A 192 -0.38 -2.79 -2.12
C VAL A 192 0.30 -1.88 -1.11
N ILE A 193 -0.41 -1.56 -0.03
CA ILE A 193 0.03 -0.61 1.01
C ILE A 193 0.17 -1.34 2.34
N ASN A 194 1.37 -1.34 2.92
CA ASN A 194 1.54 -1.66 4.34
C ASN A 194 1.19 -0.44 5.18
N THR A 195 0.30 -0.58 6.13
CA THR A 195 0.02 0.49 7.11
C THR A 195 -0.41 -0.08 8.46
N HIS A 196 -0.25 0.72 9.49
CA HIS A 196 -0.84 0.53 10.82
C HIS A 196 -1.75 1.71 11.20
N ASP A 197 -1.90 2.70 10.31
CA ASP A 197 -2.77 3.86 10.49
C ASP A 197 -4.23 3.49 10.16
N MET A 198 -5.08 3.58 11.17
CA MET A 198 -6.50 3.26 11.00
C MET A 198 -7.26 4.29 10.17
N ASN A 199 -6.79 5.54 10.11
CA ASN A 199 -7.41 6.54 9.24
C ASN A 199 -7.25 6.13 7.77
N SER A 200 -6.02 5.75 7.35
CA SER A 200 -5.78 5.20 6.02
C SER A 200 -6.63 3.96 5.74
N VAL A 201 -6.76 3.05 6.73
CA VAL A 201 -7.54 1.83 6.58
C VAL A 201 -9.01 2.13 6.27
N LEU A 202 -9.60 3.07 6.99
CA LEU A 202 -11.00 3.44 6.82
C LEU A 202 -11.25 4.29 5.57
N GLN A 203 -10.28 5.14 5.20
CA GLN A 203 -10.42 6.07 4.08
C GLN A 203 -10.20 5.41 2.72
N ILE A 204 -9.11 4.66 2.57
CA ILE A 204 -8.66 4.14 1.27
C ILE A 204 -8.60 2.60 1.18
N GLY A 205 -9.02 1.88 2.22
CA GLY A 205 -8.93 0.41 2.29
C GLY A 205 -10.00 -0.30 1.47
N GLU A 206 -9.88 -0.35 0.14
CA GLU A 206 -10.83 -1.04 -0.74
C GLU A 206 -10.75 -2.57 -0.61
N LYS A 207 -9.57 -3.08 -0.27
CA LYS A 207 -9.33 -4.45 0.17
C LYS A 207 -8.32 -4.46 1.29
N ILE A 208 -8.61 -5.17 2.37
CA ILE A 208 -7.81 -5.17 3.59
C ILE A 208 -7.47 -6.60 3.96
N VAL A 209 -6.19 -6.87 4.18
CA VAL A 209 -5.66 -8.15 4.67
C VAL A 209 -5.04 -7.91 6.04
N PHE A 210 -5.64 -8.48 7.07
CA PHE A 210 -5.15 -8.38 8.44
C PHE A 210 -4.22 -9.54 8.78
N LEU A 211 -2.98 -9.19 9.14
CA LEU A 211 -1.97 -10.15 9.58
C LEU A 211 -1.81 -10.13 11.09
N LYS A 212 -1.89 -11.30 11.72
CA LYS A 212 -1.60 -11.53 13.13
C LYS A 212 -0.66 -12.72 13.28
N ASN A 213 0.50 -12.52 13.91
CA ASN A 213 1.48 -13.58 14.18
C ASN A 213 1.89 -14.41 12.93
N GLY A 214 1.98 -13.75 11.78
CA GLY A 214 2.37 -14.38 10.51
C GLY A 214 1.25 -15.15 9.81
N ILE A 215 0.00 -15.01 10.23
CA ILE A 215 -1.18 -15.65 9.64
C ILE A 215 -2.11 -14.55 9.10
N LYS A 216 -2.81 -14.84 7.99
CA LYS A 216 -3.95 -14.02 7.56
C LYS A 216 -5.15 -14.35 8.44
N GLU A 217 -5.42 -13.47 9.38
CA GLU A 217 -6.49 -13.64 10.37
C GLU A 217 -7.85 -13.18 9.85
N TRP A 218 -7.85 -12.20 8.93
CA TRP A 218 -9.07 -11.65 8.35
C TRP A 218 -8.78 -10.97 7.00
N GLU A 219 -9.81 -10.89 6.17
CA GLU A 219 -9.80 -10.19 4.89
C GLU A 219 -11.18 -9.60 4.63
N GLY A 220 -11.26 -8.37 4.09
CA GLY A 220 -12.51 -7.67 3.77
C GLY A 220 -12.26 -6.26 3.24
N THR A 221 -13.28 -5.39 3.34
CA THR A 221 -13.24 -3.98 2.94
C THR A 221 -13.23 -3.06 4.16
N ASN A 222 -13.05 -1.74 3.92
CA ASN A 222 -13.16 -0.72 4.96
C ASN A 222 -14.56 -0.64 5.60
N GLU A 223 -15.62 -0.95 4.86
CA GLU A 223 -16.97 -1.05 5.41
C GLU A 223 -17.11 -2.30 6.31
N GLN A 224 -16.67 -3.45 5.80
CA GLN A 224 -16.74 -4.73 6.51
C GLN A 224 -15.89 -4.77 7.79
N ILE A 225 -14.80 -3.98 7.87
CA ILE A 225 -13.94 -3.95 9.06
C ILE A 225 -14.67 -3.32 10.28
N LEU A 226 -15.59 -2.40 10.04
CA LEU A 226 -16.40 -1.75 11.10
C LEU A 226 -17.49 -2.70 11.65
N GLU A 227 -18.06 -3.54 10.79
CA GLU A 227 -19.16 -4.45 11.13
C GLU A 227 -18.67 -5.82 11.64
N THR A 228 -17.38 -6.13 11.48
CA THR A 228 -16.86 -7.46 11.78
C THR A 228 -16.95 -7.82 13.26
N ARG A 229 -17.34 -9.07 13.54
CA ARG A 229 -17.31 -9.68 14.88
C ARG A 229 -16.02 -10.44 15.18
N ASN A 230 -15.04 -10.41 14.28
CA ASN A 230 -13.74 -11.04 14.51
C ASN A 230 -13.03 -10.36 15.68
N LYS A 231 -12.84 -11.09 16.78
CA LYS A 231 -12.24 -10.54 18.03
C LYS A 231 -10.86 -9.90 17.79
N SER A 232 -10.04 -10.51 16.95
CA SER A 232 -8.69 -10.02 16.68
C SER A 232 -8.69 -8.69 15.94
N ILE A 233 -9.62 -8.49 14.99
CA ILE A 233 -9.84 -7.21 14.32
C ILE A 233 -10.39 -6.18 15.29
N VAL A 234 -11.42 -6.54 16.05
CA VAL A 234 -12.02 -5.65 17.06
C VAL A 234 -10.96 -5.15 18.04
N GLU A 235 -10.12 -6.02 18.58
CA GLU A 235 -9.02 -5.65 19.47
C GLU A 235 -7.96 -4.77 18.80
N PHE A 236 -7.78 -4.90 17.49
CA PHE A 236 -6.81 -4.12 16.74
C PHE A 236 -7.36 -2.73 16.37
N VAL A 237 -8.53 -2.67 15.74
CA VAL A 237 -9.18 -1.43 15.26
C VAL A 237 -9.57 -0.53 16.43
N TYR A 238 -10.22 -1.12 17.42
CA TYR A 238 -10.74 -0.38 18.59
C TYR A 238 -9.75 -0.35 19.77
N SER A 239 -8.45 -0.40 19.48
CA SER A 239 -7.41 -0.26 20.51
C SER A 239 -7.33 1.16 21.10
N SER A 240 -7.77 2.20 20.35
CA SER A 240 -7.83 3.57 20.83
C SER A 240 -9.21 3.91 21.41
N GLU A 241 -9.25 4.81 22.41
CA GLU A 241 -10.49 5.26 23.05
C GLU A 241 -11.45 5.95 22.06
N LEU A 242 -10.92 6.65 21.06
CA LEU A 242 -11.74 7.30 20.03
C LEU A 242 -12.52 6.26 19.23
N PHE A 243 -11.85 5.24 18.72
CA PHE A 243 -12.50 4.18 17.93
C PHE A 243 -13.45 3.32 18.76
N LYS A 244 -13.21 3.15 20.08
CA LYS A 244 -14.19 2.49 20.98
C LYS A 244 -15.51 3.24 21.02
N LYS A 245 -15.46 4.57 21.21
CA LYS A 245 -16.66 5.42 21.23
C LYS A 245 -17.42 5.39 19.90
N VAL A 246 -16.71 5.41 18.77
CA VAL A 246 -17.33 5.29 17.44
C VAL A 246 -18.07 3.96 17.32
N ARG A 247 -17.49 2.86 17.81
CA ARG A 247 -18.15 1.55 17.81
C ARG A 247 -19.37 1.51 18.69
N GLU A 248 -19.31 2.08 19.89
CA GLU A 248 -20.42 2.14 20.83
C GLU A 248 -21.61 2.86 20.17
N SER A 249 -21.37 4.03 19.55
CA SER A 249 -22.41 4.77 18.81
C SER A 249 -23.02 3.96 17.65
N LEU A 250 -22.18 3.27 16.85
CA LEU A 250 -22.67 2.45 15.74
C LEU A 250 -23.52 1.25 16.22
N LEU A 251 -23.17 0.64 17.35
CA LEU A 251 -23.94 -0.48 17.91
C LEU A 251 -25.26 -0.01 18.52
N GLU A 252 -25.30 1.20 19.08
CA GLU A 252 -26.53 1.82 19.61
C GLU A 252 -27.51 2.14 18.45
N GLU A 253 -27.01 2.70 17.35
CA GLU A 253 -27.81 2.97 16.15
C GLU A 253 -28.40 1.67 15.53
N ASP A 254 -27.59 0.62 15.38
CA ASP A 254 -28.04 -0.68 14.89
C ASP A 254 -29.11 -1.32 15.79
N ASP A 255 -29.00 -1.18 17.11
CA ASP A 255 -29.98 -1.71 18.05
C ASP A 255 -31.30 -0.89 18.05
N GLU A 256 -31.25 0.41 17.81
CA GLU A 256 -32.41 1.27 17.65
C GLU A 256 -33.18 0.97 16.34
N GLU A 257 -32.44 0.83 15.22
CA GLU A 257 -33.07 0.45 13.93
C GLU A 257 -33.74 -0.92 14.00
N ARG A 258 -33.10 -1.91 14.62
CA ARG A 258 -33.73 -3.24 14.82
C ARG A 258 -34.97 -3.20 15.68
N LYS A 259 -35.04 -2.34 16.70
CA LYS A 259 -36.20 -2.16 17.54
C LYS A 259 -37.33 -1.49 16.77
N GLN A 260 -37.02 -0.54 15.88
CA GLN A 260 -38.01 0.10 15.02
C GLN A 260 -38.61 -0.88 13.99
N ASP A 261 -37.78 -1.70 13.36
CA ASP A 261 -38.21 -2.73 12.39
C ASP A 261 -39.04 -3.84 13.02
N LEU A 262 -38.82 -4.17 14.28
CA LEU A 262 -39.63 -5.13 15.03
C LEU A 262 -41.00 -4.55 15.39
N ASN A 263 -41.08 -3.27 15.77
CA ASN A 263 -42.33 -2.61 16.11
C ASN A 263 -43.27 -2.36 14.89
N ILE A 264 -42.70 -2.25 13.68
CA ILE A 264 -43.47 -2.08 12.43
C ILE A 264 -44.10 -3.42 11.96
N LYS A 265 -43.60 -4.56 12.43
CA LYS A 265 -44.15 -5.89 12.05
C LYS A 265 -45.23 -6.40 12.97
N ASP A 266 -45.49 -5.74 14.09
CA ASP A 266 -46.50 -6.09 15.08
C ASP A 266 -47.76 -5.18 14.99
N GLU A 267 -47.78 -4.21 14.04
CA GLU A 267 -48.97 -3.45 13.61
C GLU A 267 -49.52 -4.00 12.27
#